data_eaf744b4e28f2e760d5954d46565c912
#
_entry.id   eaf744b4e28f2e760d5954d46565c912
#
_cell.length_a   1.000
_cell.length_b   1.000
_cell.length_c   1.000
_cell.angle_alpha   90.00
_cell.angle_beta   90.00
_cell.angle_gamma   90.00
#
_symmetry.space_group_name_H-M   'P 1'
#
loop_
_entity.id
_entity.type
_entity.pdbx_description
1 polymer ?
#
loop_
_entity_poly.entity_id
_entity_poly.type
_entity_poly.pdbx_seq_one_letter_code
_entity_poly.pdbx_strand_id
1 'polypeptide(L)'
;MRAPRTGFRRRRWPAGVARLGLLAAVLAGGCGDEKDLPTLPDPAQPDPLEPGENPIIRERFSSDPAALVHDGRVWLYTGHDEAPEWGNGFVMREWHLYSSDDMVEWVHHGVPVSVETFPWAISDAWASQAIERDGRFYFYATVRHATINGFAIGVAVADSPEGPFIDPRRSALVTNAMTAGPNGMDWDDIDPTVFIDDDGQAYLFWGNTVPRYAKLRDNMIELDGPIVDLDLPGFTEAPWVHQRDGTYYLSYGYGFPEQIAYATAPTITGPWTFEGVINDVVPGSPTNHQSIIEFQDEWYFFYHNAELPGGGEFRRSVAVERLFYDADGDIIPITQADFGLDVQPPAGATGDGP
;
A
#
# COMPACT_ATOMS: atom_id res chain seq x y z
N MET A 1 35.64 -42.26 3.81
CA MET A 1 35.95 -41.09 4.68
C MET A 1 34.65 -40.50 5.16
N ARG A 2 34.40 -40.50 6.48
CA ARG A 2 33.13 -40.06 7.09
C ARG A 2 33.26 -38.56 7.45
N ALA A 3 32.26 -37.74 7.06
CA ALA A 3 32.13 -36.35 7.48
C ALA A 3 31.51 -36.22 8.89
N PRO A 4 31.89 -35.23 9.70
CA PRO A 4 31.39 -35.08 11.07
C PRO A 4 30.06 -34.32 11.10
N ARG A 5 29.14 -34.84 11.93
CA ARG A 5 27.87 -34.22 12.30
C ARG A 5 28.13 -33.14 13.38
N THR A 6 27.80 -31.90 13.13
CA THR A 6 27.74 -30.87 14.16
C THR A 6 26.32 -30.74 14.70
N GLY A 7 26.15 -31.04 15.99
CA GLY A 7 24.88 -30.96 16.69
C GLY A 7 24.56 -29.53 17.12
N PHE A 8 23.39 -29.05 16.76
CA PHE A 8 22.84 -27.79 17.30
C PHE A 8 22.22 -28.06 18.67
N ARG A 9 22.79 -27.43 19.72
CA ARG A 9 22.21 -27.43 21.08
C ARG A 9 21.06 -26.43 21.17
N ARG A 10 19.85 -26.91 21.41
CA ARG A 10 18.70 -26.11 21.82
C ARG A 10 18.93 -25.53 23.22
N ARG A 11 18.97 -24.23 23.39
CA ARG A 11 18.90 -23.56 24.69
C ARG A 11 17.45 -23.59 25.19
N ARG A 12 17.23 -24.21 26.35
CA ARG A 12 15.96 -24.17 27.10
C ARG A 12 15.96 -22.90 27.97
N TRP A 13 14.87 -22.17 27.92
CA TRP A 13 14.56 -21.09 28.86
C TRP A 13 13.83 -21.66 30.08
N PRO A 14 14.08 -21.17 31.31
CA PRO A 14 13.38 -21.69 32.50
C PRO A 14 12.01 -21.01 32.63
N ALA A 15 10.98 -21.82 32.86
CA ALA A 15 9.65 -21.38 33.24
C ALA A 15 9.67 -20.95 34.72
N GLY A 16 9.47 -19.66 34.98
CA GLY A 16 9.22 -19.14 36.32
C GLY A 16 7.74 -18.90 36.54
N VAL A 17 7.10 -19.80 37.27
CA VAL A 17 5.74 -19.65 37.75
C VAL A 17 5.77 -18.90 39.07
N ALA A 18 5.33 -17.64 39.10
CA ALA A 18 5.05 -16.92 40.32
C ALA A 18 3.55 -17.05 40.67
N ARG A 19 3.23 -17.86 41.63
CA ARG A 19 1.90 -17.88 42.28
C ARG A 19 1.84 -16.73 43.31
N LEU A 20 0.98 -15.74 43.08
CA LEU A 20 0.57 -14.80 44.12
C LEU A 20 -0.65 -15.36 44.84
N GLY A 21 -0.48 -15.65 46.10
CA GLY A 21 -1.56 -16.07 47.00
C GLY A 21 -2.42 -14.87 47.42
N LEU A 22 -3.72 -15.06 47.33
CA LEU A 22 -4.72 -14.16 47.86
C LEU A 22 -4.77 -14.33 49.40
N LEU A 23 -4.40 -13.28 50.13
CA LEU A 23 -4.71 -13.21 51.57
C LEU A 23 -5.92 -12.28 51.78
N ALA A 24 -7.05 -12.84 52.06
CA ALA A 24 -8.23 -12.09 52.48
C ALA A 24 -8.08 -11.75 54.00
N ALA A 25 -7.89 -10.47 54.28
CA ALA A 25 -8.03 -9.95 55.65
C ALA A 25 -9.33 -9.14 55.74
N VAL A 26 -10.30 -9.69 56.46
CA VAL A 26 -11.50 -8.97 56.90
C VAL A 26 -11.08 -8.12 58.09
N LEU A 27 -11.16 -6.80 57.95
CA LEU A 27 -11.20 -5.89 59.13
C LEU A 27 -12.43 -4.99 58.97
N ALA A 28 -13.29 -5.13 59.97
CA ALA A 28 -14.47 -4.30 60.21
C ALA A 28 -14.07 -2.98 60.89
N GLY A 29 -14.70 -1.90 60.47
CA GLY A 29 -14.98 -0.75 61.31
C GLY A 29 -14.02 0.42 61.22
N GLY A 30 -14.53 1.56 60.71
CA GLY A 30 -13.96 2.88 60.84
C GLY A 30 -14.54 3.84 59.79
N CYS A 31 -15.60 4.60 60.18
CA CYS A 31 -15.94 5.82 59.47
C CYS A 31 -14.76 6.79 59.61
N GLY A 32 -14.04 7.00 58.54
CA GLY A 32 -13.02 8.01 58.43
C GLY A 32 -13.21 8.71 57.07
N ASP A 33 -13.18 10.01 57.10
CA ASP A 33 -13.37 10.95 56.02
C ASP A 33 -12.71 10.44 54.71
N GLU A 34 -13.51 10.33 53.69
CA GLU A 34 -13.06 10.14 52.28
C GLU A 34 -12.22 11.35 51.91
N LYS A 35 -10.92 11.28 52.17
CA LYS A 35 -9.99 12.24 51.58
C LYS A 35 -10.07 12.04 50.08
N ASP A 36 -10.53 13.08 49.36
CA ASP A 36 -10.46 13.22 47.92
C ASP A 36 -9.05 12.82 47.48
N LEU A 37 -8.92 11.61 46.95
CA LEU A 37 -7.74 11.23 46.17
C LEU A 37 -7.75 12.15 44.95
N PRO A 38 -6.64 12.84 44.63
CA PRO A 38 -6.58 13.61 43.40
C PRO A 38 -6.90 12.68 42.24
N THR A 39 -8.00 12.95 41.56
CA THR A 39 -8.30 12.34 40.26
C THR A 39 -7.11 12.61 39.38
N LEU A 40 -6.42 11.56 38.93
CA LEU A 40 -5.45 11.70 37.87
C LEU A 40 -6.19 12.35 36.67
N PRO A 41 -5.63 13.38 36.06
CA PRO A 41 -6.25 13.92 34.84
C PRO A 41 -6.45 12.74 33.87
N ASP A 42 -7.64 12.68 33.31
CA ASP A 42 -7.94 11.77 32.20
C ASP A 42 -6.82 11.97 31.16
N PRO A 43 -6.17 10.91 30.64
CA PRO A 43 -5.20 11.09 29.59
C PRO A 43 -5.87 11.94 28.51
N ALA A 44 -5.28 13.09 28.20
CA ALA A 44 -5.83 14.01 27.23
C ALA A 44 -6.11 13.21 25.97
N GLN A 45 -7.36 13.21 25.52
CA GLN A 45 -7.65 12.69 24.17
C GLN A 45 -6.79 13.50 23.22
N PRO A 46 -6.11 12.86 22.28
CA PRO A 46 -5.37 13.60 21.26
C PRO A 46 -6.33 14.63 20.61
N ASP A 47 -5.83 15.81 20.37
CA ASP A 47 -6.59 16.83 19.66
C ASP A 47 -7.08 16.24 18.32
N PRO A 48 -8.31 16.57 17.89
CA PRO A 48 -8.79 16.11 16.59
C PRO A 48 -7.85 16.65 15.50
N LEU A 49 -7.45 15.76 14.58
CA LEU A 49 -6.62 16.15 13.44
C LEU A 49 -7.32 17.19 12.57
N GLU A 50 -6.59 18.17 12.08
CA GLU A 50 -7.11 19.23 11.21
C GLU A 50 -7.28 18.71 9.75
N PRO A 51 -8.19 19.32 8.93
CA PRO A 51 -8.27 18.98 7.51
C PRO A 51 -6.91 19.12 6.82
N GLY A 52 -6.56 18.15 5.97
CA GLY A 52 -5.26 18.09 5.29
C GLY A 52 -4.08 17.57 6.13
N GLU A 53 -4.29 17.30 7.43
CA GLU A 53 -3.29 16.66 8.29
C GLU A 53 -3.27 15.14 8.06
N ASN A 54 -2.07 14.58 7.97
CA ASN A 54 -1.86 13.12 7.84
C ASN A 54 -2.13 12.39 9.17
N PRO A 55 -2.69 11.17 9.15
CA PRO A 55 -3.25 10.46 7.99
C PRO A 55 -4.55 11.08 7.47
N ILE A 56 -4.72 11.08 6.14
CA ILE A 56 -5.88 11.71 5.50
C ILE A 56 -7.18 10.90 5.63
N ILE A 57 -7.10 9.58 5.83
CA ILE A 57 -8.24 8.70 6.11
C ILE A 57 -8.21 8.34 7.59
N ARG A 58 -9.25 8.74 8.35
CA ARG A 58 -9.23 8.72 9.82
C ARG A 58 -10.27 7.83 10.48
N GLU A 59 -11.33 7.51 9.77
CA GLU A 59 -12.46 6.74 10.30
C GLU A 59 -12.21 5.24 10.29
N ARG A 60 -11.12 4.79 9.66
CA ARG A 60 -10.71 3.37 9.57
C ARG A 60 -9.23 3.23 9.27
N PHE A 61 -8.68 2.08 9.56
CA PHE A 61 -7.34 1.71 9.09
C PHE A 61 -7.40 1.43 7.60
N SER A 62 -6.49 2.04 6.85
CA SER A 62 -6.42 2.01 5.39
C SER A 62 -4.98 1.84 4.93
N SER A 63 -4.79 1.20 3.80
CA SER A 63 -3.46 0.88 3.30
C SER A 63 -3.41 0.88 1.78
N ASP A 64 -2.20 0.72 1.26
CA ASP A 64 -1.92 0.47 -0.16
C ASP A 64 -2.70 1.43 -1.07
N PRO A 65 -2.45 2.76 -0.93
CA PRO A 65 -3.21 3.77 -1.64
C PRO A 65 -2.99 3.67 -3.14
N ALA A 66 -4.09 3.73 -3.91
CA ALA A 66 -4.07 3.75 -5.36
C ALA A 66 -4.90 4.91 -5.87
N ALA A 67 -4.25 6.01 -6.19
CA ALA A 67 -4.89 7.23 -6.66
C ALA A 67 -5.08 7.22 -8.18
N LEU A 68 -6.23 7.72 -8.62
CA LEU A 68 -6.60 7.91 -10.02
C LEU A 68 -7.14 9.33 -10.22
N VAL A 69 -6.60 10.08 -11.17
CA VAL A 69 -7.18 11.37 -11.57
C VAL A 69 -8.16 11.15 -12.71
N HIS A 70 -9.41 11.56 -12.51
CA HIS A 70 -10.45 11.47 -13.53
C HIS A 70 -11.46 12.61 -13.36
N ASP A 71 -11.81 13.27 -14.47
CA ASP A 71 -12.75 14.40 -14.54
C ASP A 71 -12.44 15.53 -13.52
N GLY A 72 -11.14 15.89 -13.38
CA GLY A 72 -10.69 16.99 -12.52
C GLY A 72 -10.79 16.69 -11.02
N ARG A 73 -10.87 15.43 -10.64
CA ARG A 73 -10.99 14.92 -9.28
C ARG A 73 -10.01 13.78 -9.05
N VAL A 74 -9.50 13.66 -7.82
CA VAL A 74 -8.74 12.49 -7.39
C VAL A 74 -9.68 11.47 -6.79
N TRP A 75 -9.59 10.23 -7.28
CA TRP A 75 -10.25 9.05 -6.76
C TRP A 75 -9.20 8.17 -6.10
N LEU A 76 -9.37 7.88 -4.83
CA LEU A 76 -8.40 7.14 -4.01
C LEU A 76 -9.01 5.82 -3.56
N TYR A 77 -8.52 4.72 -4.10
CA TYR A 77 -8.83 3.38 -3.62
C TYR A 77 -7.83 3.00 -2.53
N THR A 78 -8.31 2.39 -1.47
CA THR A 78 -7.46 1.94 -0.35
C THR A 78 -7.86 0.54 0.08
N GLY A 79 -6.89 -0.25 0.51
CA GLY A 79 -7.16 -1.45 1.30
C GLY A 79 -7.80 -1.08 2.64
N HIS A 80 -8.50 -2.05 3.26
CA HIS A 80 -9.08 -1.92 4.58
C HIS A 80 -8.44 -2.92 5.54
N ASP A 81 -7.63 -2.42 6.46
CA ASP A 81 -6.97 -3.22 7.49
C ASP A 81 -7.95 -3.50 8.65
N GLU A 82 -8.48 -4.71 8.73
CA GLU A 82 -9.47 -5.12 9.72
C GLU A 82 -8.87 -5.98 10.87
N ALA A 83 -7.53 -6.09 10.93
CA ALA A 83 -6.87 -6.88 11.95
C ALA A 83 -7.20 -6.35 13.36
N PRO A 84 -7.52 -7.22 14.33
CA PRO A 84 -7.70 -6.79 15.72
C PRO A 84 -6.35 -6.33 16.31
N GLU A 85 -6.40 -5.54 17.37
CA GLU A 85 -5.19 -4.97 18.02
C GLU A 85 -4.14 -6.01 18.40
N TRP A 86 -4.57 -7.19 18.78
CA TRP A 86 -3.73 -8.33 19.13
C TRP A 86 -3.42 -9.25 17.93
N GLY A 87 -3.88 -8.90 16.73
CA GLY A 87 -3.66 -9.66 15.49
C GLY A 87 -2.19 -9.69 15.10
N ASN A 88 -1.79 -10.76 14.43
CA ASN A 88 -0.43 -10.97 13.91
C ASN A 88 -0.42 -11.32 12.42
N GLY A 89 -1.32 -10.74 11.65
CA GLY A 89 -1.46 -10.92 10.21
C GLY A 89 -2.50 -9.99 9.63
N PHE A 90 -2.41 -9.76 8.34
CA PHE A 90 -3.37 -8.96 7.59
C PHE A 90 -4.74 -9.63 7.57
N VAL A 91 -5.79 -8.84 7.78
CA VAL A 91 -7.19 -9.22 7.60
C VAL A 91 -7.80 -8.14 6.73
N MET A 92 -7.96 -8.42 5.44
CA MET A 92 -8.42 -7.48 4.44
C MET A 92 -9.42 -8.18 3.53
N ARG A 93 -10.61 -7.61 3.35
CA ARG A 93 -11.70 -8.24 2.59
C ARG A 93 -12.24 -7.40 1.45
N GLU A 94 -11.94 -6.09 1.48
CA GLU A 94 -12.57 -5.11 0.61
C GLU A 94 -11.67 -3.89 0.41
N TRP A 95 -11.99 -3.12 -0.63
CA TRP A 95 -11.36 -1.84 -0.92
C TRP A 95 -12.38 -0.72 -0.80
N HIS A 96 -11.99 0.34 -0.11
CA HIS A 96 -12.78 1.55 0.02
C HIS A 96 -12.40 2.56 -1.04
N LEU A 97 -13.36 3.41 -1.40
CA LEU A 97 -13.17 4.49 -2.35
C LEU A 97 -13.44 5.84 -1.68
N TYR A 98 -12.52 6.74 -1.91
CA TYR A 98 -12.61 8.15 -1.53
C TYR A 98 -12.43 9.03 -2.75
N SER A 99 -12.88 10.29 -2.68
CA SER A 99 -12.55 11.29 -3.70
C SER A 99 -12.32 12.65 -3.09
N SER A 100 -11.50 13.46 -3.76
CA SER A 100 -11.21 14.83 -3.39
C SER A 100 -11.10 15.73 -4.63
N ASP A 101 -11.57 16.96 -4.50
CA ASP A 101 -11.40 18.02 -5.50
C ASP A 101 -10.20 18.95 -5.17
N ASP A 102 -9.65 18.86 -3.95
CA ASP A 102 -8.64 19.77 -3.42
C ASP A 102 -7.51 19.11 -2.61
N MET A 103 -7.49 17.76 -2.52
CA MET A 103 -6.56 16.94 -1.74
C MET A 103 -6.72 17.08 -0.21
N VAL A 104 -7.55 17.98 0.28
CA VAL A 104 -7.75 18.29 1.70
C VAL A 104 -9.01 17.60 2.25
N GLU A 105 -10.13 17.77 1.56
CA GLU A 105 -11.41 17.20 1.96
C GLU A 105 -11.69 15.92 1.17
N TRP A 106 -11.91 14.82 1.88
CA TRP A 106 -12.13 13.50 1.27
C TRP A 106 -13.56 13.01 1.51
N VAL A 107 -14.23 12.65 0.42
CA VAL A 107 -15.59 12.08 0.44
C VAL A 107 -15.51 10.57 0.30
N HIS A 108 -16.06 9.83 1.25
CA HIS A 108 -16.13 8.37 1.22
C HIS A 108 -17.32 7.88 0.38
N HIS A 109 -17.06 7.00 -0.58
CA HIS A 109 -18.06 6.43 -1.51
C HIS A 109 -18.45 4.97 -1.19
N GLY A 110 -17.94 4.42 -0.08
CA GLY A 110 -18.22 3.03 0.31
C GLY A 110 -17.23 2.03 -0.28
N VAL A 111 -17.74 0.83 -0.56
CA VAL A 111 -16.94 -0.34 -0.99
C VAL A 111 -17.32 -0.70 -2.43
N PRO A 112 -16.57 -0.24 -3.44
CA PRO A 112 -16.86 -0.55 -4.84
C PRO A 112 -16.44 -1.97 -5.23
N VAL A 113 -15.44 -2.55 -4.55
CA VAL A 113 -14.86 -3.87 -4.83
C VAL A 113 -14.59 -4.61 -3.53
N SER A 114 -14.82 -5.90 -3.52
CA SER A 114 -14.46 -6.81 -2.43
C SER A 114 -13.90 -8.13 -2.98
N VAL A 115 -13.39 -9.00 -2.11
CA VAL A 115 -12.97 -10.36 -2.50
C VAL A 115 -14.10 -11.09 -3.24
N GLU A 116 -15.37 -10.87 -2.86
CA GLU A 116 -16.53 -11.51 -3.48
C GLU A 116 -16.77 -11.09 -4.94
N THR A 117 -16.20 -9.97 -5.38
CA THR A 117 -16.22 -9.55 -6.80
C THR A 117 -15.53 -10.60 -7.68
N PHE A 118 -14.57 -11.35 -7.14
CA PHE A 118 -13.79 -12.37 -7.83
C PHE A 118 -14.25 -13.77 -7.41
N PRO A 119 -15.12 -14.47 -8.18
CA PRO A 119 -15.74 -15.74 -7.78
C PRO A 119 -14.75 -16.91 -7.60
N TRP A 120 -13.51 -16.72 -8.01
CA TRP A 120 -12.40 -17.67 -7.87
C TRP A 120 -11.46 -17.34 -6.70
N ALA A 121 -11.67 -16.21 -6.01
CA ALA A 121 -10.90 -15.80 -4.83
C ALA A 121 -11.54 -16.31 -3.54
N ILE A 122 -10.76 -16.36 -2.45
CA ILE A 122 -11.24 -16.79 -1.13
C ILE A 122 -10.96 -15.79 -0.02
N SER A 123 -9.94 -14.95 -0.15
CA SER A 123 -9.50 -14.04 0.91
C SER A 123 -8.48 -13.01 0.39
N ASP A 124 -8.03 -12.15 1.29
CA ASP A 124 -6.87 -11.29 1.17
C ASP A 124 -7.02 -10.24 0.05
N ALA A 125 -7.82 -9.21 0.31
CA ALA A 125 -7.97 -8.03 -0.53
C ALA A 125 -6.76 -7.09 -0.37
N TRP A 126 -5.60 -7.49 -0.93
CA TRP A 126 -4.34 -6.75 -0.80
C TRP A 126 -4.24 -5.62 -1.83
N ALA A 127 -3.04 -5.13 -2.12
CA ALA A 127 -2.86 -3.97 -2.96
C ALA A 127 -3.56 -4.05 -4.32
N SER A 128 -3.98 -2.91 -4.82
CA SER A 128 -4.77 -2.77 -6.05
C SER A 128 -4.44 -1.48 -6.77
N GLN A 129 -4.88 -1.36 -8.02
CA GLN A 129 -4.89 -0.11 -8.76
C GLN A 129 -6.09 -0.05 -9.71
N ALA A 130 -6.67 1.14 -9.85
CA ALA A 130 -7.66 1.43 -10.89
C ALA A 130 -7.07 2.30 -11.99
N ILE A 131 -7.47 2.06 -13.24
CA ILE A 131 -7.14 2.90 -14.38
C ILE A 131 -8.36 3.06 -15.30
N GLU A 132 -8.48 4.21 -15.95
CA GLU A 132 -9.53 4.47 -16.93
C GLU A 132 -8.99 4.25 -18.35
N ARG A 133 -9.81 3.66 -19.21
CA ARG A 133 -9.59 3.60 -20.65
C ARG A 133 -10.92 3.59 -21.40
N ASP A 134 -11.08 4.52 -22.34
CA ASP A 134 -12.25 4.61 -23.21
C ASP A 134 -13.60 4.66 -22.48
N GLY A 135 -13.65 5.40 -21.35
CA GLY A 135 -14.84 5.57 -20.50
C GLY A 135 -15.15 4.35 -19.63
N ARG A 136 -14.21 3.42 -19.47
CA ARG A 136 -14.34 2.27 -18.59
C ARG A 136 -13.21 2.25 -17.57
N PHE A 137 -13.53 1.77 -16.37
CA PHE A 137 -12.61 1.66 -15.25
C PHE A 137 -12.22 0.21 -15.05
N TYR A 138 -10.93 -0.06 -14.95
CA TYR A 138 -10.35 -1.37 -14.76
C TYR A 138 -9.65 -1.40 -13.41
N PHE A 139 -10.12 -2.25 -12.51
CA PHE A 139 -9.59 -2.41 -11.16
C PHE A 139 -8.81 -3.72 -11.08
N TYR A 140 -7.50 -3.61 -10.97
CA TYR A 140 -6.60 -4.75 -10.80
C TYR A 140 -6.34 -4.94 -9.32
N ALA A 141 -6.42 -6.18 -8.85
CA ALA A 141 -6.36 -6.48 -7.42
C ALA A 141 -5.60 -7.77 -7.12
N THR A 142 -4.85 -7.73 -6.06
CA THR A 142 -4.24 -8.90 -5.44
C THR A 142 -5.26 -9.60 -4.55
N VAL A 143 -5.51 -10.89 -4.79
CA VAL A 143 -6.36 -11.76 -3.94
C VAL A 143 -5.78 -13.16 -3.85
N ARG A 144 -6.13 -13.90 -2.81
CA ARG A 144 -5.75 -15.31 -2.69
C ARG A 144 -6.66 -16.18 -3.53
N HIS A 145 -6.06 -17.04 -4.38
CA HIS A 145 -6.80 -17.91 -5.26
C HIS A 145 -7.36 -19.14 -4.53
N ALA A 146 -8.60 -19.56 -4.86
CA ALA A 146 -9.30 -20.63 -4.16
C ALA A 146 -8.71 -22.05 -4.39
N THR A 147 -8.11 -22.30 -5.56
CA THR A 147 -7.67 -23.65 -5.97
C THR A 147 -6.23 -23.73 -6.47
N ILE A 148 -5.66 -22.63 -6.96
CA ILE A 148 -4.23 -22.51 -7.29
C ILE A 148 -3.54 -21.98 -6.04
N ASN A 149 -2.50 -22.66 -5.56
CA ASN A 149 -1.79 -22.20 -4.38
C ASN A 149 -1.14 -20.84 -4.65
N GLY A 150 -1.43 -19.87 -3.78
CA GLY A 150 -0.83 -18.56 -3.79
C GLY A 150 -1.79 -17.44 -4.10
N PHE A 151 -1.22 -16.24 -4.15
CA PHE A 151 -1.90 -15.04 -4.58
C PHE A 151 -2.04 -15.00 -6.10
N ALA A 152 -2.95 -14.17 -6.55
CA ALA A 152 -3.26 -14.01 -7.96
C ALA A 152 -3.76 -12.58 -8.20
N ILE A 153 -3.59 -12.09 -9.42
CA ILE A 153 -4.09 -10.80 -9.84
C ILE A 153 -5.40 -11.00 -10.60
N GLY A 154 -6.46 -10.37 -10.11
CA GLY A 154 -7.75 -10.24 -10.78
C GLY A 154 -7.90 -8.91 -11.50
N VAL A 155 -8.89 -8.83 -12.39
CA VAL A 155 -9.33 -7.57 -12.97
C VAL A 155 -10.85 -7.49 -12.99
N ALA A 156 -11.38 -6.43 -12.40
CA ALA A 156 -12.81 -6.11 -12.44
C ALA A 156 -13.03 -4.82 -13.25
N VAL A 157 -14.22 -4.68 -13.83
CA VAL A 157 -14.52 -3.59 -14.79
C VAL A 157 -15.83 -2.91 -14.39
N ALA A 158 -15.86 -1.58 -14.51
CA ALA A 158 -17.04 -0.74 -14.28
C ALA A 158 -17.14 0.37 -15.32
N ASP A 159 -18.30 1.03 -15.37
CA ASP A 159 -18.53 2.21 -16.21
C ASP A 159 -18.40 3.53 -15.40
N SER A 160 -18.03 3.44 -14.11
CA SER A 160 -17.82 4.56 -13.18
C SER A 160 -16.72 4.20 -12.18
N PRO A 161 -15.93 5.16 -11.65
CA PRO A 161 -14.98 4.88 -10.57
C PRO A 161 -15.65 4.34 -9.29
N GLU A 162 -16.92 4.67 -9.07
CA GLU A 162 -17.72 4.16 -7.95
C GLU A 162 -18.24 2.73 -8.16
N GLY A 163 -18.06 2.17 -9.36
CA GLY A 163 -18.57 0.86 -9.72
C GLY A 163 -20.04 0.91 -10.21
N PRO A 164 -20.80 -0.21 -10.09
CA PRO A 164 -20.36 -1.50 -9.55
C PRO A 164 -19.33 -2.19 -10.45
N PHE A 165 -18.27 -2.72 -9.84
CA PHE A 165 -17.26 -3.51 -10.56
C PHE A 165 -17.66 -4.97 -10.67
N ILE A 166 -17.42 -5.56 -11.83
CA ILE A 166 -17.65 -6.99 -12.09
C ILE A 166 -16.37 -7.62 -12.66
N ASP A 167 -16.09 -8.87 -12.31
CA ASP A 167 -15.05 -9.68 -12.97
C ASP A 167 -15.58 -10.30 -14.26
N PRO A 168 -15.24 -9.76 -15.46
CA PRO A 168 -15.74 -10.28 -16.72
C PRO A 168 -15.09 -11.60 -17.12
N ARG A 169 -13.90 -11.91 -16.58
CA ARG A 169 -13.15 -13.13 -16.87
C ARG A 169 -13.69 -14.32 -16.08
N ARG A 170 -14.15 -14.09 -14.86
CA ARG A 170 -14.47 -15.11 -13.85
C ARG A 170 -13.28 -16.05 -13.56
N SER A 171 -12.07 -15.54 -13.74
CA SER A 171 -10.78 -16.22 -13.53
C SER A 171 -9.67 -15.21 -13.35
N ALA A 172 -8.61 -15.55 -12.64
CA ALA A 172 -7.45 -14.70 -12.47
C ALA A 172 -6.82 -14.30 -13.81
N LEU A 173 -6.24 -13.11 -13.85
CA LEU A 173 -5.41 -12.62 -14.97
C LEU A 173 -3.99 -13.19 -14.89
N VAL A 174 -3.41 -13.16 -13.68
CA VAL A 174 -2.11 -13.76 -13.34
C VAL A 174 -2.30 -14.70 -12.17
N THR A 175 -1.59 -15.82 -12.19
CA THR A 175 -1.61 -16.79 -11.08
C THR A 175 -0.20 -17.29 -10.79
N ASN A 176 0.03 -17.73 -9.58
CA ASN A 176 1.29 -18.34 -9.15
C ASN A 176 1.73 -19.60 -9.96
N ALA A 177 0.84 -20.15 -10.79
CA ALA A 177 1.19 -21.23 -11.73
C ALA A 177 1.85 -20.72 -13.02
N MET A 178 1.73 -19.40 -13.32
CA MET A 178 2.30 -18.76 -14.50
C MET A 178 3.71 -18.23 -14.22
N THR A 179 4.00 -17.94 -12.97
CA THR A 179 5.24 -17.35 -12.48
C THR A 179 5.81 -18.25 -11.38
N ALA A 180 6.96 -18.83 -11.59
CA ALA A 180 7.63 -19.59 -10.54
C ALA A 180 8.58 -18.65 -9.77
N GLY A 181 8.20 -18.24 -8.57
CA GLY A 181 9.08 -17.47 -7.69
C GLY A 181 10.36 -18.23 -7.34
N PRO A 182 11.48 -17.53 -7.13
CA PRO A 182 12.79 -18.17 -6.92
C PRO A 182 12.85 -19.06 -5.67
N ASN A 183 11.94 -18.85 -4.72
CA ASN A 183 11.91 -19.55 -3.44
C ASN A 183 10.65 -20.40 -3.22
N GLY A 184 9.80 -20.56 -4.25
CA GLY A 184 8.51 -21.25 -4.12
C GLY A 184 7.55 -20.56 -3.15
N MET A 185 7.69 -19.24 -3.01
CA MET A 185 6.75 -18.42 -2.24
C MET A 185 5.40 -18.39 -2.93
N ASP A 186 4.34 -18.23 -2.16
CA ASP A 186 2.98 -18.21 -2.68
C ASP A 186 2.39 -16.79 -2.76
N TRP A 187 3.22 -15.75 -2.58
CA TRP A 187 2.85 -14.33 -2.66
C TRP A 187 3.73 -13.51 -3.61
N ASP A 188 4.30 -14.09 -4.65
CA ASP A 188 5.13 -13.39 -5.63
C ASP A 188 4.32 -12.74 -6.76
N ASP A 189 3.01 -12.99 -6.87
CA ASP A 189 2.11 -12.35 -7.81
C ASP A 189 1.15 -11.39 -7.09
N ILE A 190 1.72 -10.29 -6.56
CA ILE A 190 1.00 -9.25 -5.82
C ILE A 190 1.30 -7.86 -6.39
N ASP A 191 0.57 -6.87 -5.92
CA ASP A 191 0.78 -5.44 -6.13
C ASP A 191 0.75 -5.01 -7.60
N PRO A 192 -0.38 -5.22 -8.28
CA PRO A 192 -0.50 -4.82 -9.68
C PRO A 192 -0.52 -3.30 -9.84
N THR A 193 0.26 -2.79 -10.79
CA THR A 193 0.14 -1.44 -11.32
C THR A 193 0.02 -1.49 -12.84
N VAL A 194 -0.81 -0.63 -13.41
CA VAL A 194 -1.04 -0.55 -14.85
C VAL A 194 -0.75 0.83 -15.37
N PHE A 195 -0.02 0.90 -16.46
CA PHE A 195 0.26 2.12 -17.18
C PHE A 195 -0.14 1.96 -18.64
N ILE A 196 -0.78 2.99 -19.22
CA ILE A 196 -1.09 3.08 -20.65
C ILE A 196 -0.11 4.05 -21.28
N ASP A 197 0.71 3.53 -22.17
CA ASP A 197 1.74 4.29 -22.87
C ASP A 197 1.13 5.23 -23.92
N ASP A 198 1.91 6.20 -24.39
CA ASP A 198 1.50 7.21 -25.37
C ASP A 198 1.00 6.61 -26.70
N ASP A 199 1.47 5.41 -27.06
CA ASP A 199 1.01 4.66 -28.23
C ASP A 199 -0.31 3.88 -27.99
N GLY A 200 -0.85 3.96 -26.79
CA GLY A 200 -2.06 3.26 -26.34
C GLY A 200 -1.82 1.82 -25.88
N GLN A 201 -0.59 1.33 -25.89
CA GLN A 201 -0.28 0.01 -25.34
C GLN A 201 -0.30 0.05 -23.81
N ALA A 202 -1.12 -0.80 -23.20
CA ALA A 202 -1.15 -0.94 -21.74
C ALA A 202 -0.18 -2.02 -21.25
N TYR A 203 0.42 -1.75 -20.09
CA TYR A 203 1.37 -2.63 -19.43
C TYR A 203 0.94 -2.86 -18.00
N LEU A 204 0.94 -4.11 -17.56
CA LEU A 204 0.76 -4.52 -16.17
C LEU A 204 2.13 -4.81 -15.57
N PHE A 205 2.46 -4.15 -14.45
CA PHE A 205 3.63 -4.44 -13.63
C PHE A 205 3.16 -5.03 -12.31
N TRP A 206 3.96 -5.92 -11.69
CA TRP A 206 3.64 -6.53 -10.40
C TRP A 206 4.84 -7.26 -9.82
N GLY A 207 4.71 -7.76 -8.61
CA GLY A 207 5.62 -8.75 -8.07
C GLY A 207 6.04 -8.51 -6.63
N ASN A 208 6.53 -9.60 -6.01
CA ASN A 208 7.30 -9.55 -4.78
C ASN A 208 8.62 -10.30 -5.01
N THR A 209 9.72 -9.72 -4.56
CA THR A 209 11.10 -10.21 -4.77
C THR A 209 11.58 -10.18 -6.23
N VAL A 210 10.71 -10.51 -7.18
CA VAL A 210 10.98 -10.44 -8.61
C VAL A 210 9.98 -9.49 -9.26
N PRO A 211 10.42 -8.29 -9.69
CA PRO A 211 9.55 -7.38 -10.42
C PRO A 211 9.30 -7.91 -11.83
N ARG A 212 8.05 -7.83 -12.26
CA ARG A 212 7.61 -8.36 -13.57
C ARG A 212 6.75 -7.36 -14.30
N TYR A 213 6.69 -7.52 -15.61
CA TYR A 213 5.67 -6.87 -16.42
C TYR A 213 5.17 -7.79 -17.54
N ALA A 214 3.99 -7.48 -18.04
CA ALA A 214 3.45 -8.01 -19.26
C ALA A 214 2.64 -6.94 -20.00
N LYS A 215 2.53 -7.06 -21.32
CA LYS A 215 1.58 -6.27 -22.08
C LYS A 215 0.17 -6.73 -21.82
N LEU A 216 -0.76 -5.80 -21.84
CA LEU A 216 -2.19 -6.09 -21.88
C LEU A 216 -2.71 -5.94 -23.31
N ARG A 217 -3.72 -6.73 -23.65
CA ARG A 217 -4.50 -6.53 -24.87
C ARG A 217 -5.35 -5.27 -24.75
N ASP A 218 -5.85 -4.78 -25.89
CA ASP A 218 -6.71 -3.59 -25.93
C ASP A 218 -7.94 -3.70 -25.02
N ASN A 219 -8.41 -4.92 -24.76
CA ASN A 219 -9.53 -5.16 -23.86
C ASN A 219 -9.20 -5.00 -22.37
N MET A 220 -7.93 -4.76 -22.01
CA MET A 220 -7.41 -4.53 -20.65
C MET A 220 -7.58 -5.70 -19.68
N ILE A 221 -8.11 -6.83 -20.12
CA ILE A 221 -8.42 -7.98 -19.26
C ILE A 221 -7.68 -9.26 -19.64
N GLU A 222 -6.77 -9.20 -20.59
CA GLU A 222 -5.95 -10.33 -21.05
C GLU A 222 -4.50 -9.89 -21.26
N LEU A 223 -3.56 -10.77 -20.95
CA LEU A 223 -2.16 -10.55 -21.27
C LEU A 223 -1.93 -10.68 -22.81
N ASP A 224 -1.01 -9.88 -23.33
CA ASP A 224 -0.56 -9.91 -24.71
C ASP A 224 0.93 -10.22 -24.79
N GLY A 225 1.27 -11.49 -24.84
CA GLY A 225 2.65 -11.95 -24.94
C GLY A 225 3.22 -12.52 -23.61
N PRO A 226 4.54 -12.57 -23.51
CA PRO A 226 5.20 -13.20 -22.35
C PRO A 226 5.18 -12.28 -21.11
N ILE A 227 5.28 -12.93 -19.93
CA ILE A 227 5.68 -12.26 -18.70
C ILE A 227 7.19 -12.08 -18.73
N VAL A 228 7.66 -10.89 -18.40
CA VAL A 228 9.08 -10.52 -18.42
C VAL A 228 9.52 -10.12 -17.01
N ASP A 229 10.57 -10.76 -16.53
CA ASP A 229 11.22 -10.39 -15.27
C ASP A 229 12.08 -9.13 -15.51
N LEU A 230 12.03 -8.19 -14.56
CA LEU A 230 12.89 -7.01 -14.52
C LEU A 230 14.06 -7.22 -13.54
N ASP A 231 15.11 -6.44 -13.72
CA ASP A 231 16.24 -6.35 -12.79
C ASP A 231 16.21 -4.96 -12.11
N LEU A 232 15.70 -4.92 -10.89
CA LEU A 232 15.63 -3.70 -10.07
C LEU A 232 16.35 -3.95 -8.74
N PRO A 233 17.39 -3.20 -8.41
CA PRO A 233 18.14 -3.37 -7.17
C PRO A 233 17.26 -3.26 -5.93
N GLY A 234 17.33 -4.26 -5.04
CA GLY A 234 16.64 -4.24 -3.74
C GLY A 234 15.12 -4.26 -3.80
N PHE A 235 14.53 -4.57 -4.95
CA PHE A 235 13.08 -4.66 -5.11
C PHE A 235 12.47 -5.66 -4.11
N THR A 236 11.48 -5.19 -3.38
CA THR A 236 10.64 -6.01 -2.50
C THR A 236 9.28 -6.23 -3.13
N GLU A 237 8.50 -5.16 -3.34
CA GLU A 237 7.13 -5.21 -3.86
C GLU A 237 6.65 -3.81 -4.30
N ALA A 238 5.36 -3.58 -4.41
CA ALA A 238 4.73 -2.27 -4.60
C ALA A 238 5.24 -1.47 -5.81
N PRO A 239 5.32 -2.01 -7.03
CA PRO A 239 5.70 -1.22 -8.19
C PRO A 239 4.62 -0.17 -8.50
N TRP A 240 5.06 1.04 -8.89
CA TRP A 240 4.19 2.09 -9.41
C TRP A 240 4.86 2.81 -10.57
N VAL A 241 4.16 2.93 -11.70
CA VAL A 241 4.70 3.58 -12.90
C VAL A 241 4.00 4.91 -13.14
N HIS A 242 4.80 5.95 -13.40
CA HIS A 242 4.31 7.21 -13.94
C HIS A 242 5.30 7.75 -15.00
N GLN A 243 4.88 8.76 -15.74
CA GLN A 243 5.71 9.41 -16.76
C GLN A 243 5.71 10.92 -16.52
N ARG A 244 6.87 11.54 -16.69
CA ARG A 244 7.03 13.00 -16.67
C ARG A 244 8.04 13.41 -17.74
N ASP A 245 7.71 14.40 -18.58
CA ASP A 245 8.59 14.96 -19.63
C ASP A 245 9.23 13.90 -20.54
N GLY A 246 8.49 12.82 -20.85
CA GLY A 246 8.96 11.72 -21.69
C GLY A 246 9.90 10.72 -21.00
N THR A 247 10.16 10.89 -19.71
CA THR A 247 10.89 9.93 -18.86
C THR A 247 9.91 9.08 -18.10
N TYR A 248 10.12 7.76 -18.08
CA TYR A 248 9.35 6.83 -17.26
C TYR A 248 10.02 6.66 -15.90
N TYR A 249 9.21 6.67 -14.87
CA TYR A 249 9.59 6.45 -13.48
C TYR A 249 8.90 5.20 -12.96
N LEU A 250 9.66 4.29 -12.37
CA LEU A 250 9.16 3.10 -11.68
C LEU A 250 9.62 3.18 -10.24
N SER A 251 8.71 3.55 -9.34
CA SER A 251 8.96 3.50 -7.89
C SER A 251 8.53 2.16 -7.33
N TYR A 252 9.14 1.73 -6.21
CA TYR A 252 8.90 0.41 -5.63
C TYR A 252 9.38 0.32 -4.18
N GLY A 253 8.84 -0.63 -3.43
CA GLY A 253 9.30 -1.03 -2.11
C GLY A 253 10.73 -1.57 -2.18
N TYR A 254 11.64 -0.99 -1.38
CA TYR A 254 13.07 -1.24 -1.40
C TYR A 254 13.57 -1.75 -0.06
N GLY A 255 14.13 -2.96 -0.04
CA GLY A 255 14.66 -3.57 1.17
C GLY A 255 13.60 -3.96 2.20
N PHE A 256 14.04 -4.23 3.45
CA PHE A 256 13.10 -4.51 4.56
C PHE A 256 13.74 -4.13 5.90
N PRO A 257 13.10 -3.33 6.81
CA PRO A 257 11.82 -2.64 6.55
C PRO A 257 11.86 -1.77 5.30
N GLU A 258 10.70 -1.61 4.65
CA GLU A 258 10.64 -1.02 3.32
C GLU A 258 10.81 0.49 3.33
N GLN A 259 11.71 0.93 2.47
CA GLN A 259 11.80 2.28 1.94
C GLN A 259 11.12 2.30 0.55
N ILE A 260 10.87 3.46 -0.02
CA ILE A 260 10.52 3.56 -1.45
C ILE A 260 11.73 4.08 -2.21
N ALA A 261 12.15 3.30 -3.20
CA ALA A 261 13.14 3.71 -4.19
C ALA A 261 12.52 3.88 -5.57
N TYR A 262 13.28 4.41 -6.52
CA TYR A 262 12.82 4.51 -7.89
C TYR A 262 13.95 4.27 -8.91
N ALA A 263 13.52 3.95 -10.10
CA ALA A 263 14.34 3.84 -11.28
C ALA A 263 13.71 4.65 -12.43
N THR A 264 14.54 5.14 -13.36
CA THR A 264 14.09 5.83 -14.55
C THR A 264 14.41 5.04 -15.83
N ALA A 265 13.67 5.30 -16.89
CA ALA A 265 13.93 4.71 -18.19
C ALA A 265 13.46 5.62 -19.35
N PRO A 266 14.10 5.52 -20.53
CA PRO A 266 13.65 6.22 -21.72
C PRO A 266 12.45 5.56 -22.42
N THR A 267 12.09 4.34 -22.03
CA THR A 267 10.93 3.58 -22.51
C THR A 267 10.32 2.78 -21.39
N ILE A 268 9.02 2.54 -21.45
CA ILE A 268 8.25 1.79 -20.42
C ILE A 268 8.81 0.39 -20.12
N THR A 269 9.52 -0.21 -21.05
CA THR A 269 10.15 -1.54 -20.89
C THR A 269 11.62 -1.49 -20.46
N GLY A 270 12.15 -0.29 -20.19
CA GLY A 270 13.53 -0.10 -19.79
C GLY A 270 14.49 0.17 -20.97
N PRO A 271 15.80 0.05 -20.80
CA PRO A 271 16.44 -0.40 -19.56
C PRO A 271 16.21 0.59 -18.39
N TRP A 272 15.95 0.06 -17.20
CA TRP A 272 15.73 0.84 -16.00
C TRP A 272 17.06 1.17 -15.32
N THR A 273 17.25 2.42 -14.93
CA THR A 273 18.41 2.91 -14.17
C THR A 273 17.94 3.24 -12.76
N PHE A 274 18.56 2.63 -11.76
CA PHE A 274 18.30 2.93 -10.35
C PHE A 274 18.80 4.32 -9.99
N GLU A 275 17.95 5.16 -9.43
CA GLU A 275 18.29 6.54 -9.08
C GLU A 275 18.47 6.73 -7.56
N GLY A 276 17.71 6.02 -6.74
CA GLY A 276 17.87 6.11 -5.29
C GLY A 276 16.59 5.92 -4.51
N VAL A 277 16.70 6.17 -3.20
CA VAL A 277 15.59 6.12 -2.23
C VAL A 277 14.94 7.50 -2.15
N ILE A 278 13.61 7.54 -2.25
CA ILE A 278 12.81 8.77 -2.19
C ILE A 278 11.95 8.89 -0.95
N ASN A 279 11.62 7.77 -0.29
CA ASN A 279 10.90 7.80 0.98
C ASN A 279 11.53 6.82 1.95
N ASP A 280 11.72 7.25 3.19
CA ASP A 280 12.32 6.43 4.25
C ASP A 280 11.29 5.47 4.86
N VAL A 281 11.72 4.58 5.74
CA VAL A 281 10.84 3.71 6.52
C VAL A 281 9.78 4.54 7.22
N VAL A 282 8.54 4.10 7.15
CA VAL A 282 7.40 4.81 7.72
C VAL A 282 7.18 4.48 9.19
N PRO A 283 6.60 5.40 9.98
CA PRO A 283 6.28 5.13 11.37
C PRO A 283 5.32 3.95 11.54
N GLY A 284 5.70 3.00 12.37
CA GLY A 284 4.83 1.91 12.85
C GLY A 284 4.50 0.80 11.87
N SER A 285 4.94 0.88 10.60
CA SER A 285 4.79 -0.18 9.61
C SER A 285 6.15 -0.62 9.05
N PRO A 286 6.41 -1.93 8.91
CA PRO A 286 7.59 -2.42 8.20
C PRO A 286 7.42 -2.45 6.69
N THR A 287 6.19 -2.29 6.18
CA THR A 287 5.86 -2.19 4.75
C THR A 287 5.55 -0.75 4.37
N ASN A 288 5.80 -0.41 3.11
CA ASN A 288 5.48 0.88 2.52
C ASN A 288 4.95 0.66 1.10
N HIS A 289 3.88 1.36 0.74
CA HIS A 289 3.26 1.21 -0.58
C HIS A 289 2.83 2.58 -1.07
N GLN A 290 3.26 2.96 -2.27
CA GLN A 290 3.02 4.29 -2.80
C GLN A 290 2.11 4.29 -4.02
N SER A 291 1.48 5.46 -4.26
CA SER A 291 1.04 5.89 -5.57
C SER A 291 1.45 7.34 -5.84
N ILE A 292 1.79 7.64 -7.08
CA ILE A 292 2.27 8.95 -7.50
C ILE A 292 1.37 9.44 -8.62
N ILE A 293 0.82 10.64 -8.45
CA ILE A 293 -0.07 11.26 -9.44
C ILE A 293 0.28 12.73 -9.64
N GLU A 294 -0.06 13.24 -10.82
CA GLU A 294 -0.15 14.67 -11.08
C GLU A 294 -1.61 15.11 -10.98
N PHE A 295 -1.87 16.19 -10.24
CA PHE A 295 -3.20 16.77 -10.08
C PHE A 295 -3.08 18.28 -9.92
N GLN A 296 -3.81 19.06 -10.76
CA GLN A 296 -3.80 20.53 -10.74
C GLN A 296 -2.37 21.12 -10.87
N ASP A 297 -1.58 20.58 -11.80
CA ASP A 297 -0.20 20.99 -12.08
C ASP A 297 0.78 20.79 -10.89
N GLU A 298 0.43 19.94 -9.93
CA GLU A 298 1.27 19.55 -8.80
C GLU A 298 1.37 18.02 -8.70
N TRP A 299 2.52 17.54 -8.21
CA TRP A 299 2.75 16.11 -7.99
C TRP A 299 2.53 15.73 -6.54
N TYR A 300 1.93 14.54 -6.34
CA TYR A 300 1.57 14.00 -5.01
C TYR A 300 2.07 12.57 -4.87
N PHE A 301 2.55 12.29 -3.66
CA PHE A 301 3.03 10.99 -3.21
C PHE A 301 2.11 10.50 -2.10
N PHE A 302 1.27 9.52 -2.41
CA PHE A 302 0.49 8.81 -1.40
C PHE A 302 1.30 7.63 -0.89
N TYR A 303 1.15 7.33 0.39
CA TYR A 303 1.78 6.18 1.03
C TYR A 303 0.94 5.74 2.23
N HIS A 304 1.35 4.69 2.95
CA HIS A 304 0.74 4.37 4.23
C HIS A 304 1.78 4.41 5.36
N ASN A 305 1.32 4.76 6.57
CA ASN A 305 2.03 4.64 7.84
C ASN A 305 1.15 3.88 8.85
N ALA A 306 1.40 4.00 10.15
CA ALA A 306 0.55 3.41 11.20
C ALA A 306 0.29 4.42 12.34
N GLU A 307 0.07 5.68 12.00
CA GLU A 307 0.00 6.78 12.98
C GLU A 307 -1.39 7.05 13.54
N LEU A 308 -2.45 6.44 12.96
CA LEU A 308 -3.76 6.50 13.60
C LEU A 308 -3.71 5.86 15.00
N PRO A 309 -4.46 6.40 15.98
CA PRO A 309 -4.56 5.79 17.31
C PRO A 309 -4.94 4.31 17.25
N GLY A 310 -4.09 3.46 17.83
CA GLY A 310 -4.23 2.01 17.76
C GLY A 310 -3.64 1.39 16.49
N GLY A 311 -2.94 2.16 15.66
CA GLY A 311 -2.23 1.70 14.47
C GLY A 311 -1.11 0.70 14.76
N GLY A 312 -0.59 0.07 13.73
CA GLY A 312 0.48 -0.93 13.77
C GLY A 312 0.66 -1.62 12.43
N GLU A 313 1.55 -2.59 12.39
CA GLU A 313 1.94 -3.33 11.17
C GLU A 313 0.75 -3.81 10.31
N PHE A 314 -0.36 -4.23 10.94
CA PHE A 314 -1.57 -4.75 10.29
C PHE A 314 -2.78 -3.81 10.43
N ARG A 315 -2.53 -2.55 10.79
CA ARG A 315 -3.52 -1.49 10.96
C ARG A 315 -2.89 -0.18 10.54
N ARG A 316 -2.74 -0.04 9.25
CA ARG A 316 -2.05 1.08 8.60
C ARG A 316 -3.00 2.26 8.39
N SER A 317 -2.47 3.37 7.95
CA SER A 317 -3.22 4.59 7.65
C SER A 317 -2.61 5.34 6.46
N VAL A 318 -3.45 5.81 5.55
CA VAL A 318 -3.00 6.49 4.33
C VAL A 318 -2.65 7.94 4.62
N ALA A 319 -1.50 8.35 4.10
CA ALA A 319 -0.97 9.70 4.14
C ALA A 319 -0.64 10.20 2.71
N VAL A 320 -0.47 11.51 2.56
CA VAL A 320 -0.12 12.15 1.30
C VAL A 320 0.88 13.28 1.53
N GLU A 321 1.87 13.37 0.64
CA GLU A 321 2.88 14.44 0.61
C GLU A 321 2.89 15.11 -0.77
N ARG A 322 3.33 16.35 -0.84
CA ARG A 322 3.73 16.94 -2.11
C ARG A 322 5.04 16.32 -2.58
N LEU A 323 5.11 16.01 -3.87
CA LEU A 323 6.30 15.46 -4.50
C LEU A 323 6.93 16.54 -5.39
N PHE A 324 8.24 16.64 -5.36
CA PHE A 324 9.00 17.62 -6.13
C PHE A 324 10.09 16.95 -6.95
N TYR A 325 10.40 17.57 -8.09
CA TYR A 325 11.53 17.20 -8.94
C TYR A 325 12.57 18.30 -8.94
N ASP A 326 13.82 17.95 -9.14
CA ASP A 326 14.88 18.90 -9.37
C ASP A 326 15.04 19.26 -10.88
N ALA A 327 16.06 20.06 -11.20
CA ALA A 327 16.30 20.53 -12.55
C ALA A 327 16.76 19.44 -13.54
N ASP A 328 17.26 18.32 -13.03
CA ASP A 328 17.69 17.16 -13.81
C ASP A 328 16.54 16.15 -14.02
N GLY A 329 15.39 16.37 -13.34
CA GLY A 329 14.20 15.52 -13.37
C GLY A 329 14.25 14.43 -12.29
N ASP A 330 15.20 14.47 -11.37
CA ASP A 330 15.25 13.53 -10.26
C ASP A 330 14.20 13.85 -9.19
N ILE A 331 13.59 12.81 -8.62
CA ILE A 331 12.64 12.99 -7.52
C ILE A 331 13.41 13.42 -6.27
N ILE A 332 13.03 14.57 -5.71
CA ILE A 332 13.58 15.02 -4.43
C ILE A 332 13.02 14.15 -3.31
N PRO A 333 13.87 13.65 -2.37
CA PRO A 333 13.41 12.79 -1.28
C PRO A 333 12.24 13.39 -0.50
N ILE A 334 11.22 12.58 -0.26
CA ILE A 334 9.97 12.95 0.42
C ILE A 334 10.24 13.26 1.90
N THR A 335 9.72 14.36 2.37
CA THR A 335 9.66 14.67 3.80
C THR A 335 8.30 14.21 4.33
N GLN A 336 8.30 13.17 5.16
CA GLN A 336 7.09 12.75 5.86
C GLN A 336 6.70 13.81 6.88
N ALA A 337 5.49 14.36 6.78
CA ALA A 337 5.04 15.51 7.58
C ALA A 337 3.59 15.34 8.03
N ASP A 338 3.26 15.96 9.18
CA ASP A 338 1.87 15.99 9.66
C ASP A 338 0.95 16.70 8.67
N PHE A 339 1.46 17.73 7.98
CA PHE A 339 0.76 18.48 6.93
C PHE A 339 1.54 18.35 5.61
N GLY A 340 1.44 17.20 4.97
CA GLY A 340 2.20 16.90 3.75
C GLY A 340 1.91 17.82 2.57
N LEU A 341 0.69 18.35 2.51
CA LEU A 341 0.26 19.30 1.48
C LEU A 341 0.85 20.71 1.66
N ASP A 342 1.28 21.06 2.87
CA ASP A 342 1.88 22.36 3.21
C ASP A 342 3.40 22.38 3.00
N VAL A 343 4.00 21.24 2.67
CA VAL A 343 5.45 21.15 2.41
C VAL A 343 5.82 22.04 1.24
N GLN A 344 6.72 22.99 1.49
CA GLN A 344 7.15 23.95 0.48
C GLN A 344 8.20 23.33 -0.43
N PRO A 345 8.27 23.72 -1.71
CA PRO A 345 9.31 23.26 -2.61
C PRO A 345 10.70 23.52 -2.02
N PRO A 346 11.56 22.50 -1.89
CA PRO A 346 12.92 22.69 -1.41
C PRO A 346 13.77 23.50 -2.41
N ALA A 347 14.91 24.02 -1.95
CA ALA A 347 15.81 24.76 -2.82
C ALA A 347 16.31 23.84 -3.95
N GLY A 348 16.09 24.26 -5.19
CA GLY A 348 16.46 23.50 -6.40
C GLY A 348 15.29 22.71 -7.01
N ALA A 349 14.13 22.66 -6.36
CA ALA A 349 12.94 22.12 -6.99
C ALA A 349 12.57 22.95 -8.22
N THR A 350 12.26 22.27 -9.31
CA THR A 350 11.61 22.87 -10.47
C THR A 350 10.11 22.84 -10.19
N GLY A 351 9.51 24.01 -9.94
CA GLY A 351 8.07 24.11 -9.92
C GLY A 351 7.56 23.97 -11.36
N ASP A 352 6.67 23.05 -11.60
CA ASP A 352 5.72 23.16 -12.69
C ASP A 352 4.66 24.19 -12.21
N GLY A 353 5.09 25.44 -12.08
CA GLY A 353 4.22 26.56 -11.73
C GLY A 353 3.86 27.33 -12.99
N PRO A 354 2.72 28.07 -12.99
CA PRO A 354 2.08 28.60 -14.19
C PRO A 354 2.95 29.49 -15.04
#